data_aa3b19de2de1e842c20793f5307d3795
#
_entry.id   aa3b19de2de1e842c20793f5307d3795
#
_cell.length_a   1.000
_cell.length_b   1.000
_cell.length_c   1.000
_cell.angle_alpha   90.00
_cell.angle_beta   90.00
_cell.angle_gamma   90.00
#
_symmetry.space_group_name_H-M   'P 1'
#
loop_
_entity.id
_entity.type
_entity.pdbx_description
1 polymer ?
#
loop_
_entity_poly.entity_id
_entity_poly.type
_entity_poly.pdbx_seq_one_letter_code
_entity_poly.pdbx_strand_id
1 'polypeptide(L)'
;MVVCHETAHQWFGNLVTMEWWTHLWLNEGFASFMEKHTTDALFPEYRIWDQFVPETMIKALELDALSSSHAIEVPVEHPAEVDEIFDAISYNKGASVIRMLYNWMGEERFKVGMHNYLTKYSYQNAETPQLWAELEAASGLPVNKVMTTWTQQMGFPVISVTSRQQGADRILTLSQTKFVAGGGSEGNGSLWQIPVSIAQEGRKTLTNIIMDKQTMNITIKNIKPNSWIKLNPGFVGFYRVLYDQKDLERLYSGVQSPMLSSLDRLNILDDMFSLISAGKASTVDGMRLLQAYKDEESYIVWNGVDNAISSLSSLLADEDYYEDYQRFVLHLYSSIKNKICWDEKEGEGHLDTMLRSLVLTRLGKVGDQDVREEAKRRFQQFAKGAGQINPDLR
;
A
#
# COMPACT_ATOMS: atom_id res chain seq x y z
N MET A 1 1.29 0.43 -19.62
CA MET A 1 0.52 1.29 -18.71
C MET A 1 0.25 2.66 -19.29
N VAL A 2 1.24 3.45 -19.72
CA VAL A 2 1.05 4.82 -20.27
C VAL A 2 -0.01 4.89 -21.38
N VAL A 3 0.01 3.97 -22.36
CA VAL A 3 -1.02 3.93 -23.43
C VAL A 3 -2.44 3.80 -22.86
N CYS A 4 -2.63 3.01 -21.80
CA CYS A 4 -3.94 2.87 -21.15
C CYS A 4 -4.34 4.14 -20.39
N HIS A 5 -3.36 4.85 -19.80
CA HIS A 5 -3.55 6.15 -19.16
C HIS A 5 -4.07 7.17 -20.15
N GLU A 6 -3.33 7.40 -21.25
CA GLU A 6 -3.71 8.35 -22.29
C GLU A 6 -5.03 7.96 -23.01
N THR A 7 -5.32 6.66 -23.10
CA THR A 7 -6.61 6.20 -23.61
C THR A 7 -7.74 6.52 -22.65
N ALA A 8 -7.53 6.39 -21.33
CA ALA A 8 -8.55 6.72 -20.32
C ALA A 8 -8.92 8.21 -20.35
N HIS A 9 -8.00 9.09 -20.71
CA HIS A 9 -8.27 10.52 -20.90
C HIS A 9 -9.31 10.81 -21.98
N GLN A 10 -9.59 9.89 -22.91
CA GLN A 10 -10.67 10.08 -23.89
C GLN A 10 -12.04 10.19 -23.20
N TRP A 11 -12.20 9.62 -22.03
CA TRP A 11 -13.40 9.72 -21.18
C TRP A 11 -13.19 10.71 -20.03
N PHE A 12 -12.08 10.57 -19.29
CA PHE A 12 -11.73 11.37 -18.11
C PHE A 12 -10.81 12.51 -18.52
N GLY A 13 -11.39 13.60 -18.99
CA GLY A 13 -10.69 14.77 -19.50
C GLY A 13 -11.30 15.27 -20.81
N ASN A 14 -11.47 14.41 -21.82
CA ASN A 14 -11.97 14.80 -23.14
C ASN A 14 -13.50 14.75 -23.22
N LEU A 15 -14.11 13.62 -22.87
CA LEU A 15 -15.57 13.49 -22.90
C LEU A 15 -16.23 14.29 -21.77
N VAL A 16 -15.72 14.15 -20.57
CA VAL A 16 -16.11 14.94 -19.38
C VAL A 16 -14.86 15.66 -18.89
N THR A 17 -14.88 16.97 -18.95
CA THR A 17 -13.74 17.81 -18.56
C THR A 17 -13.97 18.35 -17.14
N MET A 18 -12.96 18.44 -16.31
CA MET A 18 -13.06 19.12 -15.01
C MET A 18 -13.51 20.56 -15.21
N GLU A 19 -14.32 21.09 -14.28
CA GLU A 19 -14.77 22.48 -14.37
C GLU A 19 -13.62 23.46 -14.12
N TRP A 20 -12.77 23.13 -13.16
CA TRP A 20 -11.58 23.91 -12.82
C TRP A 20 -10.45 23.01 -12.31
N TRP A 21 -9.28 23.54 -12.21
CA TRP A 21 -8.07 22.82 -11.78
C TRP A 21 -8.17 22.21 -10.39
N THR A 22 -8.99 22.74 -9.49
CA THR A 22 -9.31 22.12 -8.19
C THR A 22 -9.75 20.66 -8.32
N HIS A 23 -10.33 20.30 -9.45
CA HIS A 23 -10.83 18.94 -9.74
C HIS A 23 -9.92 18.15 -10.70
N LEU A 24 -8.64 18.51 -10.84
CA LEU A 24 -7.67 17.84 -11.71
C LEU A 24 -7.63 16.32 -11.48
N TRP A 25 -7.80 15.89 -10.26
CA TRP A 25 -7.80 14.48 -9.90
C TRP A 25 -8.93 13.66 -10.55
N LEU A 26 -10.03 14.30 -10.98
CA LEU A 26 -11.10 13.64 -11.77
C LEU A 26 -10.58 13.13 -13.12
N ASN A 27 -9.55 13.76 -13.65
CA ASN A 27 -8.87 13.32 -14.85
C ASN A 27 -7.70 12.39 -14.50
N GLU A 28 -6.72 12.88 -13.76
CA GLU A 28 -5.45 12.19 -13.53
C GLU A 28 -5.57 11.00 -12.58
N GLY A 29 -6.34 11.13 -11.50
CA GLY A 29 -6.60 10.03 -10.57
C GLY A 29 -7.36 8.88 -11.23
N PHE A 30 -8.37 9.20 -12.08
CA PHE A 30 -9.09 8.18 -12.84
C PHE A 30 -8.24 7.58 -13.96
N ALA A 31 -7.47 8.36 -14.69
CA ALA A 31 -6.56 7.83 -15.70
C ALA A 31 -5.53 6.89 -15.07
N SER A 32 -4.98 7.27 -13.91
CA SER A 32 -4.04 6.44 -13.13
C SER A 32 -4.67 5.15 -12.59
N PHE A 33 -5.92 5.18 -12.15
CA PHE A 33 -6.65 3.98 -11.76
C PHE A 33 -6.95 3.09 -12.97
N MET A 34 -7.48 3.65 -14.04
CA MET A 34 -7.85 2.91 -15.24
C MET A 34 -6.65 2.31 -15.96
N GLU A 35 -5.49 2.95 -15.96
CA GLU A 35 -4.28 2.36 -16.54
C GLU A 35 -3.92 1.04 -15.87
N LYS A 36 -4.04 0.98 -14.53
CA LYS A 36 -3.76 -0.25 -13.76
C LYS A 36 -4.84 -1.29 -13.98
N HIS A 37 -6.10 -0.88 -13.89
CA HIS A 37 -7.25 -1.76 -14.06
C HIS A 37 -7.28 -2.40 -15.45
N THR A 38 -7.04 -1.61 -16.50
CA THR A 38 -7.04 -2.09 -17.88
C THR A 38 -5.82 -2.95 -18.18
N THR A 39 -4.63 -2.56 -17.69
CA THR A 39 -3.40 -3.34 -17.94
C THR A 39 -3.47 -4.70 -17.23
N ASP A 40 -3.99 -4.77 -15.99
CA ASP A 40 -4.18 -6.03 -15.27
C ASP A 40 -5.16 -6.98 -15.98
N ALA A 41 -6.24 -6.41 -16.55
CA ALA A 41 -7.22 -7.20 -17.31
C ALA A 41 -6.66 -7.73 -18.65
N LEU A 42 -5.79 -6.97 -19.33
CA LEU A 42 -5.17 -7.35 -20.60
C LEU A 42 -3.96 -8.29 -20.42
N PHE A 43 -3.21 -8.12 -19.34
CA PHE A 43 -1.96 -8.82 -19.05
C PHE A 43 -1.93 -9.28 -17.59
N PRO A 44 -2.78 -10.26 -17.21
CA PRO A 44 -2.91 -10.71 -15.81
C PRO A 44 -1.60 -11.29 -15.25
N GLU A 45 -0.71 -11.79 -16.12
CA GLU A 45 0.61 -12.29 -15.74
C GLU A 45 1.52 -11.23 -15.14
N TYR A 46 1.26 -9.94 -15.41
CA TYR A 46 2.04 -8.84 -14.82
C TYR A 46 1.65 -8.55 -13.37
N ARG A 47 0.48 -9.03 -12.91
CA ARG A 47 0.02 -8.83 -11.52
C ARG A 47 0.07 -7.35 -11.12
N ILE A 48 -0.53 -6.49 -11.92
CA ILE A 48 -0.43 -5.02 -11.79
C ILE A 48 -0.95 -4.51 -10.44
N TRP A 49 -1.99 -5.13 -9.88
CA TRP A 49 -2.50 -4.74 -8.57
C TRP A 49 -1.53 -5.05 -7.41
N ASP A 50 -0.65 -6.05 -7.56
CA ASP A 50 0.42 -6.29 -6.60
C ASP A 50 1.49 -5.20 -6.69
N GLN A 51 1.81 -4.72 -7.88
CA GLN A 51 2.77 -3.64 -8.12
C GLN A 51 2.19 -2.26 -7.75
N PHE A 52 0.86 -2.06 -7.90
CA PHE A 52 0.19 -0.82 -7.54
C PHE A 52 0.46 -0.41 -6.08
N VAL A 53 0.47 -1.38 -5.18
CA VAL A 53 0.63 -1.08 -3.74
C VAL A 53 2.00 -0.46 -3.44
N PRO A 54 3.15 -1.08 -3.74
CA PRO A 54 4.45 -0.47 -3.45
C PRO A 54 4.77 0.76 -4.32
N GLU A 55 4.32 0.78 -5.57
CA GLU A 55 4.73 1.82 -6.52
C GLU A 55 3.84 3.07 -6.49
N THR A 56 2.57 2.91 -6.09
CA THR A 56 1.58 3.99 -6.13
C THR A 56 1.06 4.31 -4.72
N MET A 57 0.49 3.31 -4.03
CA MET A 57 -0.23 3.56 -2.78
C MET A 57 0.71 3.87 -1.61
N ILE A 58 1.80 3.11 -1.42
CA ILE A 58 2.77 3.35 -0.34
C ILE A 58 3.45 4.71 -0.55
N LYS A 59 3.84 5.05 -1.78
CA LYS A 59 4.41 6.37 -2.09
C LYS A 59 3.44 7.52 -1.77
N ALA A 60 2.15 7.34 -2.06
CA ALA A 60 1.14 8.33 -1.71
C ALA A 60 0.99 8.46 -0.19
N LEU A 61 0.99 7.33 0.56
CA LEU A 61 0.94 7.34 2.03
C LEU A 61 2.17 8.03 2.64
N GLU A 62 3.36 7.83 2.08
CA GLU A 62 4.60 8.48 2.54
C GLU A 62 4.54 10.00 2.36
N LEU A 63 4.13 10.47 1.18
CA LEU A 63 4.05 11.89 0.87
C LEU A 63 2.90 12.59 1.60
N ASP A 64 1.73 11.96 1.67
CA ASP A 64 0.55 12.52 2.34
C ASP A 64 0.65 12.50 3.89
N ALA A 65 1.67 11.82 4.43
CA ALA A 65 2.02 11.88 5.85
C ALA A 65 2.84 13.12 6.25
N LEU A 66 3.30 13.91 5.29
CA LEU A 66 4.12 15.09 5.52
C LEU A 66 3.27 16.32 5.85
N SER A 67 3.81 17.25 6.62
CA SER A 67 3.15 18.54 6.92
C SER A 67 3.03 19.44 5.69
N SER A 68 3.80 19.19 4.64
CA SER A 68 3.78 19.90 3.36
C SER A 68 2.81 19.28 2.34
N SER A 69 2.03 18.26 2.70
CA SER A 69 0.99 17.70 1.83
C SER A 69 -0.19 18.67 1.65
N HIS A 70 -1.10 18.35 0.76
CA HIS A 70 -2.34 19.08 0.52
C HIS A 70 -3.53 18.13 0.31
N ALA A 71 -4.75 18.67 0.31
CA ALA A 71 -5.94 17.90 -0.04
C ALA A 71 -5.93 17.53 -1.55
N ILE A 72 -6.63 16.48 -1.94
CA ILE A 72 -6.82 16.15 -3.37
C ILE A 72 -7.53 17.31 -4.08
N GLU A 73 -8.59 17.87 -3.47
CA GLU A 73 -9.28 19.06 -3.93
C GLU A 73 -8.61 20.30 -3.28
N VAL A 74 -7.64 20.87 -3.96
CA VAL A 74 -6.96 22.09 -3.50
C VAL A 74 -7.46 23.29 -4.32
N PRO A 75 -7.86 24.41 -3.69
CA PRO A 75 -8.21 25.61 -4.43
C PRO A 75 -7.03 26.12 -5.26
N VAL A 76 -7.28 26.41 -6.54
CA VAL A 76 -6.32 27.00 -7.47
C VAL A 76 -6.84 28.38 -7.87
N GLU A 77 -6.19 29.43 -7.39
CA GLU A 77 -6.63 30.81 -7.64
C GLU A 77 -5.85 31.48 -8.77
N HIS A 78 -4.61 31.01 -9.01
CA HIS A 78 -3.74 31.60 -10.01
C HIS A 78 -3.16 30.53 -10.97
N PRO A 79 -3.03 30.82 -12.29
CA PRO A 79 -2.48 29.85 -13.25
C PRO A 79 -1.07 29.33 -12.92
N ALA A 80 -0.23 30.10 -12.21
CA ALA A 80 1.11 29.66 -11.80
C ALA A 80 1.08 28.52 -10.77
N GLU A 81 -0.04 28.28 -10.09
CA GLU A 81 -0.21 27.22 -9.10
C GLU A 81 -0.56 25.87 -9.76
N VAL A 82 -0.94 25.91 -11.05
CA VAL A 82 -1.39 24.71 -11.76
C VAL A 82 -0.33 23.62 -11.82
N ASP A 83 0.94 23.99 -12.09
CA ASP A 83 2.03 23.01 -12.18
C ASP A 83 2.30 22.31 -10.85
N GLU A 84 1.98 22.94 -9.71
CA GLU A 84 2.22 22.38 -8.38
C GLU A 84 1.27 21.23 -8.01
N ILE A 85 0.08 21.18 -8.63
CA ILE A 85 -0.93 20.15 -8.36
C ILE A 85 -0.82 18.91 -9.26
N PHE A 86 0.05 18.92 -10.28
CA PHE A 86 0.42 17.73 -11.04
C PHE A 86 1.44 16.89 -10.25
N ASP A 87 1.00 16.33 -9.15
CA ASP A 87 1.85 15.66 -8.18
C ASP A 87 1.31 14.29 -7.74
N ALA A 88 2.02 13.62 -6.86
CA ALA A 88 1.64 12.31 -6.36
C ALA A 88 0.33 12.32 -5.54
N ILE A 89 -0.15 13.46 -5.06
CA ILE A 89 -1.45 13.54 -4.37
C ILE A 89 -2.58 13.43 -5.42
N SER A 90 -2.53 14.20 -6.47
CA SER A 90 -3.54 14.15 -7.55
C SER A 90 -3.55 12.79 -8.25
N TYR A 91 -2.37 12.22 -8.55
CA TYR A 91 -2.22 10.96 -9.27
C TYR A 91 -2.33 9.73 -8.34
N ASN A 92 -1.41 9.58 -7.40
CA ASN A 92 -1.26 8.35 -6.64
C ASN A 92 -2.28 8.23 -5.50
N LYS A 93 -2.49 9.30 -4.72
CA LYS A 93 -3.56 9.31 -3.70
C LYS A 93 -4.92 9.27 -4.38
N GLY A 94 -5.12 10.03 -5.46
CA GLY A 94 -6.34 10.00 -6.27
C GLY A 94 -6.68 8.58 -6.71
N ALA A 95 -5.77 7.87 -7.38
CA ALA A 95 -5.96 6.48 -7.82
C ALA A 95 -6.20 5.52 -6.65
N SER A 96 -5.50 5.71 -5.52
CA SER A 96 -5.66 4.85 -4.33
C SER A 96 -7.04 5.02 -3.68
N VAL A 97 -7.53 6.26 -3.60
CA VAL A 97 -8.86 6.58 -3.07
C VAL A 97 -9.96 6.04 -4.00
N ILE A 98 -9.77 6.10 -5.32
CA ILE A 98 -10.67 5.48 -6.31
C ILE A 98 -10.67 3.95 -6.14
N ARG A 99 -9.50 3.32 -5.95
CA ARG A 99 -9.40 1.87 -5.69
C ARG A 99 -10.13 1.47 -4.40
N MET A 100 -10.02 2.26 -3.35
CA MET A 100 -10.77 2.05 -2.10
C MET A 100 -12.28 2.15 -2.34
N LEU A 101 -12.73 3.16 -3.07
CA LEU A 101 -14.15 3.35 -3.44
C LEU A 101 -14.68 2.20 -4.30
N TYR A 102 -13.94 1.80 -5.34
CA TYR A 102 -14.28 0.68 -6.21
C TYR A 102 -14.50 -0.61 -5.41
N ASN A 103 -13.60 -0.93 -4.50
CA ASN A 103 -13.70 -2.13 -3.68
C ASN A 103 -14.86 -2.04 -2.65
N TRP A 104 -15.13 -0.85 -2.09
CA TRP A 104 -16.22 -0.65 -1.15
C TRP A 104 -17.60 -0.76 -1.82
N MET A 105 -17.77 -0.17 -3.00
CA MET A 105 -19.01 -0.21 -3.76
C MET A 105 -19.26 -1.56 -4.41
N GLY A 106 -18.20 -2.23 -4.85
CA GLY A 106 -18.23 -3.39 -5.73
C GLY A 106 -18.29 -2.99 -7.21
N GLU A 107 -17.74 -3.84 -8.05
CA GLU A 107 -17.50 -3.59 -9.48
C GLU A 107 -18.76 -3.16 -10.24
N GLU A 108 -19.85 -3.91 -10.12
CA GLU A 108 -21.07 -3.67 -10.91
C GLU A 108 -21.70 -2.30 -10.60
N ARG A 109 -21.77 -1.93 -9.31
CA ARG A 109 -22.33 -0.62 -8.90
C ARG A 109 -21.42 0.52 -9.35
N PHE A 110 -20.12 0.32 -9.25
CA PHE A 110 -19.14 1.30 -9.73
C PHE A 110 -19.26 1.51 -11.24
N LYS A 111 -19.35 0.45 -12.05
CA LYS A 111 -19.57 0.52 -13.50
C LYS A 111 -20.85 1.29 -13.86
N VAL A 112 -21.96 0.98 -13.21
CA VAL A 112 -23.24 1.67 -13.45
C VAL A 112 -23.12 3.15 -13.13
N GLY A 113 -22.55 3.50 -11.97
CA GLY A 113 -22.37 4.89 -11.56
C GLY A 113 -21.44 5.67 -12.51
N MET A 114 -20.33 5.06 -12.94
CA MET A 114 -19.43 5.67 -13.91
C MET A 114 -20.09 5.85 -15.29
N HIS A 115 -20.86 4.87 -15.75
CA HIS A 115 -21.63 4.99 -16.99
C HIS A 115 -22.62 6.16 -16.92
N ASN A 116 -23.35 6.29 -15.82
CA ASN A 116 -24.30 7.40 -15.61
C ASN A 116 -23.58 8.75 -15.62
N TYR A 117 -22.46 8.86 -14.88
CA TYR A 117 -21.65 10.07 -14.81
C TYR A 117 -21.15 10.50 -16.20
N LEU A 118 -20.48 9.60 -16.93
CA LEU A 118 -19.92 9.89 -18.26
C LEU A 118 -21.00 10.21 -19.30
N THR A 119 -22.16 9.57 -19.22
CA THR A 119 -23.28 9.83 -20.13
C THR A 119 -23.93 11.19 -19.84
N LYS A 120 -24.20 11.47 -18.56
CA LYS A 120 -24.92 12.68 -18.14
C LYS A 120 -24.12 13.96 -18.39
N TYR A 121 -22.81 13.91 -18.15
CA TYR A 121 -21.91 15.04 -18.31
C TYR A 121 -21.09 15.01 -19.60
N SER A 122 -21.50 14.18 -20.58
CA SER A 122 -20.85 14.06 -21.88
C SER A 122 -20.76 15.42 -22.59
N TYR A 123 -19.54 15.79 -23.01
CA TYR A 123 -19.19 17.09 -23.62
C TYR A 123 -19.47 18.31 -22.73
N GLN A 124 -19.46 18.12 -21.41
CA GLN A 124 -19.65 19.16 -20.41
C GLN A 124 -18.49 19.15 -19.41
N ASN A 125 -18.53 20.12 -18.50
CA ASN A 125 -17.61 20.22 -17.37
C ASN A 125 -18.27 19.62 -16.12
N ALA A 126 -17.47 19.07 -15.21
CA ALA A 126 -17.94 18.47 -13.99
C ALA A 126 -17.03 18.78 -12.80
N GLU A 127 -17.64 18.81 -11.64
CA GLU A 127 -17.01 18.89 -10.32
C GLU A 127 -17.13 17.57 -9.57
N THR A 128 -16.32 17.39 -8.54
CA THR A 128 -16.29 16.19 -7.68
C THR A 128 -17.67 15.82 -7.10
N PRO A 129 -18.51 16.75 -6.57
CA PRO A 129 -19.84 16.39 -6.05
C PRO A 129 -20.77 15.75 -7.08
N GLN A 130 -20.63 16.10 -8.35
CA GLN A 130 -21.44 15.53 -9.43
C GLN A 130 -21.09 14.05 -9.69
N LEU A 131 -19.81 13.70 -9.60
CA LEU A 131 -19.38 12.30 -9.65
C LEU A 131 -19.95 11.51 -8.46
N TRP A 132 -19.83 12.07 -7.24
CA TRP A 132 -20.35 11.39 -6.05
C TRP A 132 -21.85 11.15 -6.12
N ALA A 133 -22.62 12.09 -6.66
CA ALA A 133 -24.08 11.95 -6.80
C ALA A 133 -24.45 10.76 -7.70
N GLU A 134 -23.77 10.55 -8.82
CA GLU A 134 -24.07 9.43 -9.72
C GLU A 134 -23.66 8.07 -9.13
N LEU A 135 -22.52 8.02 -8.43
CA LEU A 135 -22.05 6.82 -7.74
C LEU A 135 -22.97 6.48 -6.54
N GLU A 136 -23.44 7.49 -5.81
CA GLU A 136 -24.40 7.33 -4.72
C GLU A 136 -25.75 6.80 -5.23
N ALA A 137 -26.28 7.38 -6.32
CA ALA A 137 -27.51 6.94 -6.95
C ALA A 137 -27.43 5.48 -7.47
N ALA A 138 -26.29 5.08 -8.03
CA ALA A 138 -26.06 3.73 -8.53
C ALA A 138 -25.90 2.68 -7.43
N SER A 139 -25.36 3.06 -6.27
CA SER A 139 -25.01 2.11 -5.23
C SER A 139 -25.97 2.06 -4.04
N GLY A 140 -26.68 3.15 -3.78
CA GLY A 140 -27.45 3.36 -2.54
C GLY A 140 -26.56 3.53 -1.29
N LEU A 141 -25.24 3.69 -1.47
CA LEU A 141 -24.28 3.93 -0.39
C LEU A 141 -24.09 5.45 -0.21
N PRO A 142 -23.74 5.95 0.99
CA PRO A 142 -23.53 7.37 1.23
C PRO A 142 -22.17 7.84 0.69
N VAL A 143 -21.97 7.76 -0.64
CA VAL A 143 -20.69 7.98 -1.32
C VAL A 143 -20.20 9.40 -1.08
N ASN A 144 -21.04 10.39 -1.28
CA ASN A 144 -20.66 11.79 -1.08
C ASN A 144 -20.18 12.05 0.36
N LYS A 145 -20.92 11.58 1.36
CA LYS A 145 -20.56 11.75 2.77
C LYS A 145 -19.20 11.10 3.10
N VAL A 146 -18.94 9.91 2.56
CA VAL A 146 -17.71 9.17 2.81
C VAL A 146 -16.54 9.82 2.06
N MET A 147 -16.70 10.00 0.74
CA MET A 147 -15.58 10.36 -0.12
C MET A 147 -15.12 11.82 0.01
N THR A 148 -15.99 12.74 0.36
CA THR A 148 -15.64 14.13 0.66
C THR A 148 -14.57 14.22 1.76
N THR A 149 -14.61 13.31 2.75
CA THR A 149 -13.58 13.29 3.81
C THR A 149 -12.19 12.89 3.31
N TRP A 150 -12.10 12.24 2.15
CA TRP A 150 -10.84 11.80 1.55
C TRP A 150 -10.27 12.80 0.53
N THR A 151 -11.15 13.55 -0.13
CA THR A 151 -10.73 14.50 -1.18
C THR A 151 -10.50 15.89 -0.65
N GLN A 152 -11.20 16.31 0.41
CA GLN A 152 -11.13 17.68 0.97
C GLN A 152 -10.28 17.79 2.24
N GLN A 153 -9.71 16.69 2.75
CA GLN A 153 -8.80 16.72 3.89
C GLN A 153 -7.41 16.25 3.48
N MET A 154 -6.39 16.99 3.90
CA MET A 154 -4.99 16.62 3.79
C MET A 154 -4.65 15.47 4.75
N GLY A 155 -3.88 14.50 4.29
CA GLY A 155 -3.45 13.36 5.09
C GLY A 155 -4.45 12.21 5.11
N PHE A 156 -4.23 11.28 6.01
CA PHE A 156 -5.02 10.05 6.16
C PHE A 156 -4.98 9.56 7.62
N PRO A 157 -5.90 8.66 8.02
CA PRO A 157 -5.96 8.18 9.39
C PRO A 157 -5.04 6.98 9.64
N VAL A 158 -4.61 6.84 10.90
CA VAL A 158 -4.22 5.57 11.49
C VAL A 158 -5.34 5.06 12.38
N ILE A 159 -5.70 3.78 12.24
CA ILE A 159 -6.67 3.09 13.09
C ILE A 159 -5.90 2.30 14.13
N SER A 160 -6.01 2.71 15.39
CA SER A 160 -5.52 1.92 16.52
C SER A 160 -6.54 0.85 16.89
N VAL A 161 -6.09 -0.38 17.04
CA VAL A 161 -6.92 -1.55 17.34
C VAL A 161 -6.49 -2.15 18.67
N THR A 162 -7.44 -2.28 19.58
CA THR A 162 -7.29 -3.11 20.79
C THR A 162 -8.41 -4.13 20.83
N SER A 163 -8.13 -5.31 21.36
CA SER A 163 -9.14 -6.36 21.40
C SER A 163 -9.25 -7.05 22.77
N ARG A 164 -10.46 -7.52 23.09
CA ARG A 164 -10.71 -8.36 24.25
C ARG A 164 -11.60 -9.55 23.90
N GLN A 165 -11.22 -10.74 24.34
CA GLN A 165 -12.06 -11.93 24.20
C GLN A 165 -13.20 -11.86 25.22
N GLN A 166 -14.43 -12.18 24.75
CA GLN A 166 -15.62 -12.27 25.59
C GLN A 166 -16.39 -13.53 25.21
N GLY A 167 -16.14 -14.61 25.95
CA GLY A 167 -16.67 -15.93 25.59
C GLY A 167 -16.18 -16.39 24.21
N ALA A 168 -17.08 -16.72 23.33
CA ALA A 168 -16.78 -17.11 21.94
C ALA A 168 -16.53 -15.93 21.00
N ASP A 169 -16.79 -14.70 21.46
CA ASP A 169 -16.71 -13.49 20.63
C ASP A 169 -15.48 -12.65 21.01
N ARG A 170 -15.00 -11.82 20.10
CA ARG A 170 -13.95 -10.83 20.36
C ARG A 170 -14.49 -9.43 20.08
N ILE A 171 -14.37 -8.55 21.04
CA ILE A 171 -14.70 -7.14 20.89
C ILE A 171 -13.45 -6.40 20.48
N LEU A 172 -13.52 -5.71 19.33
CA LEU A 172 -12.50 -4.78 18.85
C LEU A 172 -12.93 -3.37 19.25
N THR A 173 -12.01 -2.62 19.81
CA THR A 173 -12.14 -1.16 19.95
C THR A 173 -11.23 -0.53 18.91
N LEU A 174 -11.82 0.22 17.99
CA LEU A 174 -11.13 0.96 16.93
C LEU A 174 -11.13 2.44 17.29
N SER A 175 -9.99 3.11 17.16
CA SER A 175 -9.90 4.57 17.27
C SER A 175 -9.08 5.13 16.11
N GLN A 176 -9.54 6.22 15.49
CA GLN A 176 -8.82 6.87 14.40
C GLN A 176 -8.19 8.18 14.86
N THR A 177 -6.98 8.43 14.37
CA THR A 177 -6.27 9.70 14.48
C THR A 177 -5.55 9.98 13.18
N LYS A 178 -5.24 11.26 12.88
CA LYS A 178 -4.43 11.59 11.69
C LYS A 178 -3.03 11.01 11.85
N PHE A 179 -2.52 10.35 10.79
CA PHE A 179 -1.14 9.90 10.74
C PHE A 179 -0.21 11.06 10.32
N VAL A 180 0.92 11.21 11.03
CA VAL A 180 1.97 12.20 10.72
C VAL A 180 3.32 11.52 10.82
N ALA A 181 4.12 11.54 9.76
CA ALA A 181 5.41 10.85 9.68
C ALA A 181 6.44 11.33 10.72
N GLY A 182 6.44 12.61 11.04
CA GLY A 182 7.37 13.21 12.01
C GLY A 182 6.99 13.04 13.48
N GLY A 183 5.97 12.27 13.81
CA GLY A 183 5.53 12.06 15.21
C GLY A 183 4.98 13.31 15.90
N GLY A 184 4.66 14.37 15.15
CA GLY A 184 4.13 15.63 15.67
C GLY A 184 2.73 15.51 16.25
N SER A 185 2.25 16.59 16.87
CA SER A 185 0.91 16.67 17.44
C SER A 185 -0.16 16.40 16.37
N GLU A 186 -1.08 15.54 16.71
CA GLU A 186 -2.23 15.20 15.90
C GLU A 186 -2.98 16.46 15.47
N GLY A 187 -3.24 16.56 14.16
CA GLY A 187 -3.98 17.71 13.61
C GLY A 187 -5.35 17.83 14.27
N ASN A 188 -5.75 19.05 14.53
CA ASN A 188 -6.97 19.41 15.22
C ASN A 188 -8.21 18.75 14.58
N GLY A 189 -8.69 17.65 15.15
CA GLY A 189 -10.05 17.18 14.93
C GLY A 189 -10.39 16.56 13.57
N SER A 190 -9.41 16.22 12.72
CA SER A 190 -9.67 15.55 11.46
C SER A 190 -10.35 14.19 11.71
N LEU A 191 -11.47 13.97 11.04
CA LEU A 191 -12.25 12.73 11.13
C LEU A 191 -12.58 12.25 9.72
N TRP A 192 -12.20 11.00 9.42
CA TRP A 192 -12.53 10.35 8.16
C TRP A 192 -13.71 9.41 8.31
N GLN A 193 -14.49 9.31 7.25
CA GLN A 193 -15.48 8.25 7.09
C GLN A 193 -14.76 7.06 6.43
N ILE A 194 -14.36 6.05 7.21
CA ILE A 194 -13.46 5.01 6.73
C ILE A 194 -14.23 3.73 6.38
N PRO A 195 -14.22 3.28 5.11
CA PRO A 195 -14.66 1.94 4.75
C PRO A 195 -13.67 0.91 5.32
N VAL A 196 -14.01 0.30 6.44
CA VAL A 196 -13.16 -0.69 7.11
C VAL A 196 -13.62 -2.10 6.75
N SER A 197 -12.73 -2.86 6.13
CA SER A 197 -12.89 -4.30 5.91
C SER A 197 -12.04 -5.07 6.91
N ILE A 198 -12.58 -6.18 7.42
CA ILE A 198 -11.96 -7.00 8.46
C ILE A 198 -11.96 -8.46 8.01
N ALA A 199 -10.77 -9.04 7.88
CA ALA A 199 -10.55 -10.47 7.70
C ALA A 199 -10.29 -11.15 9.05
N GLN A 200 -10.67 -12.42 9.17
CA GLN A 200 -10.38 -13.25 10.34
C GLN A 200 -9.96 -14.65 9.93
N GLU A 201 -9.11 -15.26 10.73
CA GLU A 201 -8.65 -16.62 10.51
C GLU A 201 -9.81 -17.60 10.36
N GLY A 202 -9.71 -18.44 9.31
CA GLY A 202 -10.70 -19.50 9.04
C GLY A 202 -12.01 -19.04 8.40
N ARG A 203 -12.16 -17.76 8.06
CA ARG A 203 -13.33 -17.26 7.31
C ARG A 203 -12.93 -16.66 5.97
N LYS A 204 -13.75 -16.99 4.94
CA LYS A 204 -13.59 -16.41 3.59
C LYS A 204 -14.29 -15.06 3.44
N THR A 205 -15.33 -14.80 4.24
CA THR A 205 -16.14 -13.57 4.14
C THR A 205 -15.58 -12.48 5.02
N LEU A 206 -15.47 -11.27 4.48
CA LEU A 206 -15.04 -10.09 5.23
C LEU A 206 -16.20 -9.50 6.01
N THR A 207 -15.88 -8.88 7.16
CA THR A 207 -16.81 -7.97 7.84
C THR A 207 -16.53 -6.56 7.35
N ASN A 208 -17.53 -5.88 6.78
CA ASN A 208 -17.41 -4.52 6.26
C ASN A 208 -18.26 -3.56 7.09
N ILE A 209 -17.69 -2.43 7.47
CA ILE A 209 -18.32 -1.36 8.24
C ILE A 209 -17.86 0.00 7.75
N ILE A 210 -18.59 1.05 8.10
CA ILE A 210 -18.11 2.43 8.02
C ILE A 210 -17.75 2.90 9.43
N MET A 211 -16.47 3.30 9.60
CA MET A 211 -16.03 3.98 10.81
C MET A 211 -16.28 5.48 10.65
N ASP A 212 -17.36 5.98 11.23
CA ASP A 212 -17.79 7.38 11.13
C ASP A 212 -17.59 8.18 12.42
N LYS A 213 -16.91 7.60 13.39
CA LYS A 213 -16.62 8.19 14.71
C LYS A 213 -15.14 8.07 15.02
N GLN A 214 -14.67 8.90 15.94
CA GLN A 214 -13.29 8.81 16.42
C GLN A 214 -13.01 7.48 17.11
N THR A 215 -13.98 6.91 17.80
CA THR A 215 -13.85 5.60 18.46
C THR A 215 -15.14 4.81 18.28
N MET A 216 -14.99 3.50 18.00
CA MET A 216 -16.14 2.58 17.91
C MET A 216 -15.74 1.17 18.36
N ASN A 217 -16.77 0.40 18.80
CA ASN A 217 -16.60 -1.01 19.13
C ASN A 217 -17.30 -1.89 18.11
N ILE A 218 -16.64 -3.00 17.77
CA ILE A 218 -17.16 -4.01 16.85
C ILE A 218 -17.05 -5.37 17.54
N THR A 219 -18.07 -6.21 17.38
CA THR A 219 -18.05 -7.58 17.90
C THR A 219 -17.84 -8.56 16.76
N ILE A 220 -16.73 -9.26 16.79
CA ILE A 220 -16.43 -10.38 15.87
C ILE A 220 -16.93 -11.67 16.54
N LYS A 221 -17.92 -12.28 15.89
CA LYS A 221 -18.61 -13.46 16.44
C LYS A 221 -17.85 -14.76 16.16
N ASN A 222 -17.87 -15.68 17.15
CA ASN A 222 -17.37 -17.05 17.03
C ASN A 222 -15.92 -17.12 16.55
N ILE A 223 -15.02 -16.41 17.22
CA ILE A 223 -13.58 -16.41 16.95
C ILE A 223 -12.81 -17.04 18.11
N LYS A 224 -11.84 -17.91 17.79
CA LYS A 224 -10.99 -18.54 18.80
C LYS A 224 -10.05 -17.51 19.45
N PRO A 225 -9.66 -17.68 20.73
CA PRO A 225 -8.82 -16.70 21.44
C PRO A 225 -7.48 -16.39 20.78
N ASN A 226 -6.86 -17.35 20.11
CA ASN A 226 -5.55 -17.20 19.47
C ASN A 226 -5.63 -16.87 17.97
N SER A 227 -6.83 -16.87 17.38
CA SER A 227 -6.99 -16.54 15.97
C SER A 227 -6.68 -15.08 15.68
N TRP A 228 -6.02 -14.82 14.57
CA TRP A 228 -5.74 -13.46 14.11
C TRP A 228 -6.98 -12.79 13.51
N ILE A 229 -6.99 -11.48 13.60
CA ILE A 229 -7.90 -10.57 12.89
C ILE A 229 -7.04 -9.54 12.16
N LYS A 230 -7.34 -9.29 10.89
CA LYS A 230 -6.65 -8.30 10.08
C LYS A 230 -7.62 -7.27 9.53
N LEU A 231 -7.35 -5.99 9.79
CA LEU A 231 -8.00 -4.86 9.14
C LEU A 231 -7.31 -4.58 7.79
N ASN A 232 -8.03 -3.96 6.88
CA ASN A 232 -7.54 -3.59 5.55
C ASN A 232 -7.01 -4.79 4.73
N PRO A 233 -7.78 -5.89 4.60
CA PRO A 233 -7.35 -7.02 3.77
C PRO A 233 -7.14 -6.60 2.31
N GLY A 234 -6.08 -7.14 1.70
CA GLY A 234 -5.66 -6.78 0.34
C GLY A 234 -5.02 -5.40 0.21
N PHE A 235 -4.75 -4.73 1.33
CA PHE A 235 -4.19 -3.36 1.38
C PHE A 235 -4.95 -2.40 0.45
N VAL A 236 -6.27 -2.36 0.59
CA VAL A 236 -7.17 -1.60 -0.29
C VAL A 236 -7.44 -0.19 0.22
N GLY A 237 -7.67 -0.04 1.53
CA GLY A 237 -7.99 1.23 2.16
C GLY A 237 -6.76 2.13 2.34
N PHE A 238 -6.93 3.42 2.11
CA PHE A 238 -5.87 4.42 2.21
C PHE A 238 -5.67 4.87 3.67
N TYR A 239 -5.32 3.93 4.55
CA TYR A 239 -5.08 4.16 5.98
C TYR A 239 -4.11 3.13 6.55
N ARG A 240 -3.49 3.46 7.69
CA ARG A 240 -2.61 2.56 8.45
C ARG A 240 -3.33 1.93 9.63
N VAL A 241 -2.81 0.81 10.11
CA VAL A 241 -3.36 0.09 11.26
C VAL A 241 -2.29 -0.13 12.32
N LEU A 242 -2.57 0.33 13.54
CA LEU A 242 -1.75 0.09 14.73
C LEU A 242 -2.43 -0.96 15.60
N TYR A 243 -1.90 -2.16 15.62
CA TYR A 243 -2.36 -3.23 16.51
C TYR A 243 -1.73 -3.13 17.90
N ASP A 244 -2.46 -3.53 18.93
CA ASP A 244 -1.82 -3.81 20.22
C ASP A 244 -0.89 -5.03 20.10
N GLN A 245 0.01 -5.20 21.08
CA GLN A 245 1.02 -6.25 21.04
C GLN A 245 0.41 -7.66 20.89
N LYS A 246 -0.72 -7.94 21.56
CA LYS A 246 -1.35 -9.26 21.52
C LYS A 246 -1.95 -9.58 20.14
N ASP A 247 -2.58 -8.59 19.51
CA ASP A 247 -3.16 -8.76 18.19
C ASP A 247 -2.07 -8.82 17.11
N LEU A 248 -0.97 -8.08 17.28
CA LEU A 248 0.20 -8.18 16.42
C LEU A 248 0.84 -9.57 16.51
N GLU A 249 1.04 -10.13 17.72
CA GLU A 249 1.60 -11.47 17.90
C GLU A 249 0.73 -12.56 17.28
N ARG A 250 -0.61 -12.42 17.32
CA ARG A 250 -1.51 -13.35 16.62
C ARG A 250 -1.34 -13.28 15.10
N LEU A 251 -1.06 -12.11 14.55
CA LEU A 251 -0.81 -11.94 13.11
C LEU A 251 0.45 -12.63 12.62
N TYR A 252 1.45 -12.89 13.49
CA TYR A 252 2.67 -13.61 13.09
C TYR A 252 2.35 -14.98 12.48
N SER A 253 1.39 -15.72 13.05
CA SER A 253 0.97 -17.01 12.49
C SER A 253 0.30 -16.87 11.12
N GLY A 254 -0.41 -15.76 10.90
CA GLY A 254 -0.99 -15.43 9.59
C GLY A 254 0.07 -15.09 8.56
N VAL A 255 1.09 -14.32 8.96
CA VAL A 255 2.24 -13.96 8.08
C VAL A 255 2.99 -15.21 7.63
N GLN A 256 3.22 -16.18 8.54
CA GLN A 256 3.91 -17.44 8.25
C GLN A 256 3.06 -18.45 7.49
N SER A 257 1.82 -18.13 7.18
CA SER A 257 0.89 -19.05 6.52
C SER A 257 0.43 -18.51 5.16
N PRO A 258 -0.02 -19.36 4.22
CA PRO A 258 -0.58 -18.90 2.95
C PRO A 258 -1.97 -18.27 3.09
N MET A 259 -2.50 -18.12 4.31
CA MET A 259 -3.84 -17.58 4.55
C MET A 259 -3.90 -16.07 4.37
N LEU A 260 -2.83 -15.34 4.62
CA LEU A 260 -2.69 -13.94 4.29
C LEU A 260 -2.06 -13.79 2.90
N SER A 261 -2.66 -12.96 2.06
CA SER A 261 -2.12 -12.64 0.75
C SER A 261 -0.76 -11.92 0.86
N SER A 262 0.01 -11.88 -0.22
CA SER A 262 1.24 -11.09 -0.27
C SER A 262 1.01 -9.61 0.06
N LEU A 263 -0.10 -9.04 -0.41
CA LEU A 263 -0.50 -7.66 -0.08
C LEU A 263 -0.83 -7.49 1.41
N ASP A 264 -1.45 -8.49 2.04
CA ASP A 264 -1.72 -8.45 3.48
C ASP A 264 -0.44 -8.47 4.30
N ARG A 265 0.50 -9.34 3.92
CA ARG A 265 1.80 -9.42 4.58
C ARG A 265 2.62 -8.15 4.39
N LEU A 266 2.65 -7.60 3.18
CA LEU A 266 3.26 -6.29 2.91
C LEU A 266 2.62 -5.18 3.75
N ASN A 267 1.27 -5.14 3.86
CA ASN A 267 0.58 -4.12 4.64
C ASN A 267 0.96 -4.14 6.14
N ILE A 268 1.01 -5.32 6.76
CA ILE A 268 1.40 -5.45 8.17
C ILE A 268 2.82 -4.92 8.39
N LEU A 269 3.73 -5.22 7.48
CA LEU A 269 5.12 -4.79 7.54
C LEU A 269 5.27 -3.28 7.31
N ASP A 270 4.65 -2.75 6.27
CA ASP A 270 4.71 -1.32 5.91
C ASP A 270 4.09 -0.43 6.99
N ASP A 271 2.92 -0.82 7.51
CA ASP A 271 2.30 -0.11 8.64
C ASP A 271 3.21 -0.11 9.86
N MET A 272 3.82 -1.26 10.21
CA MET A 272 4.70 -1.38 11.36
C MET A 272 5.90 -0.45 11.27
N PHE A 273 6.62 -0.45 10.14
CA PHE A 273 7.83 0.36 10.00
C PHE A 273 7.54 1.86 9.82
N SER A 274 6.42 2.21 9.21
CA SER A 274 5.95 3.60 9.18
C SER A 274 5.56 4.11 10.58
N LEU A 275 4.94 3.26 11.40
CA LEU A 275 4.60 3.59 12.79
C LEU A 275 5.84 3.68 13.69
N ILE A 276 6.87 2.86 13.46
CA ILE A 276 8.17 2.96 14.13
C ILE A 276 8.82 4.30 13.80
N SER A 277 8.89 4.67 12.53
CA SER A 277 9.45 5.94 12.07
C SER A 277 8.71 7.15 12.64
N ALA A 278 7.41 7.03 12.87
CA ALA A 278 6.58 8.04 13.52
C ALA A 278 6.64 8.00 15.07
N GLY A 279 7.46 7.12 15.67
CA GLY A 279 7.57 6.98 17.14
C GLY A 279 6.32 6.38 17.81
N LYS A 280 5.43 5.74 17.05
CA LYS A 280 4.16 5.16 17.53
C LYS A 280 4.26 3.65 17.82
N ALA A 281 5.34 2.98 17.38
CA ALA A 281 5.58 1.56 17.61
C ALA A 281 7.04 1.29 18.00
N SER A 282 7.30 0.13 18.62
CA SER A 282 8.64 -0.26 19.08
C SER A 282 9.46 -0.86 17.93
N THR A 283 10.70 -0.41 17.76
CA THR A 283 11.67 -1.03 16.82
C THR A 283 11.93 -2.50 17.17
N VAL A 284 11.92 -2.85 18.47
CA VAL A 284 12.08 -4.25 18.90
C VAL A 284 10.95 -5.14 18.41
N ASP A 285 9.71 -4.64 18.42
CA ASP A 285 8.56 -5.38 17.91
C ASP A 285 8.61 -5.49 16.37
N GLY A 286 9.10 -4.46 15.68
CA GLY A 286 9.39 -4.50 14.25
C GLY A 286 10.44 -5.56 13.89
N MET A 287 11.53 -5.65 14.67
CA MET A 287 12.56 -6.69 14.49
C MET A 287 12.01 -8.09 14.75
N ARG A 288 11.13 -8.28 15.73
CA ARG A 288 10.43 -9.55 15.96
C ARG A 288 9.49 -9.90 14.81
N LEU A 289 8.76 -8.92 14.29
CA LEU A 289 7.88 -9.11 13.14
C LEU A 289 8.69 -9.55 11.92
N LEU A 290 9.85 -8.95 11.62
CA LEU A 290 10.71 -9.34 10.49
C LEU A 290 11.07 -10.83 10.51
N GLN A 291 11.26 -11.45 11.69
CA GLN A 291 11.54 -12.89 11.77
C GLN A 291 10.43 -13.76 11.20
N ALA A 292 9.18 -13.29 11.21
CA ALA A 292 8.06 -14.02 10.63
C ALA A 292 8.15 -14.13 9.09
N TYR A 293 8.94 -13.27 8.43
CA TYR A 293 9.13 -13.25 6.97
C TYR A 293 10.31 -14.10 6.47
N LYS A 294 10.96 -14.88 7.34
CA LYS A 294 12.14 -15.67 6.97
C LYS A 294 11.90 -16.63 5.79
N ASP A 295 10.70 -17.17 5.66
CA ASP A 295 10.34 -18.14 4.62
C ASP A 295 9.48 -17.53 3.51
N GLU A 296 9.47 -16.19 3.40
CA GLU A 296 8.78 -15.47 2.35
C GLU A 296 9.35 -15.75 0.96
N GLU A 297 8.50 -15.70 -0.07
CA GLU A 297 8.88 -15.95 -1.46
C GLU A 297 8.43 -14.83 -2.41
N SER A 298 7.51 -13.97 -1.97
CA SER A 298 6.94 -12.92 -2.82
C SER A 298 7.89 -11.73 -2.96
N TYR A 299 8.17 -11.32 -4.20
CA TYR A 299 8.95 -10.12 -4.50
C TYR A 299 8.43 -8.87 -3.79
N ILE A 300 7.12 -8.61 -3.86
CA ILE A 300 6.54 -7.38 -3.27
C ILE A 300 6.72 -7.33 -1.75
N VAL A 301 6.68 -8.47 -1.08
CA VAL A 301 6.90 -8.56 0.36
C VAL A 301 8.38 -8.38 0.68
N TRP A 302 9.28 -9.01 -0.10
CA TRP A 302 10.72 -8.82 0.04
C TRP A 302 11.14 -7.37 -0.24
N ASN A 303 10.47 -6.67 -1.15
CA ASN A 303 10.69 -5.24 -1.37
C ASN A 303 10.39 -4.44 -0.08
N GLY A 304 9.26 -4.73 0.59
CA GLY A 304 8.93 -4.13 1.88
C GLY A 304 9.94 -4.49 2.98
N VAL A 305 10.37 -5.75 3.06
CA VAL A 305 11.43 -6.20 3.99
C VAL A 305 12.73 -5.46 3.72
N ASP A 306 13.12 -5.32 2.46
CA ASP A 306 14.35 -4.63 2.07
C ASP A 306 14.33 -3.14 2.40
N ASN A 307 13.19 -2.48 2.23
CA ASN A 307 13.00 -1.08 2.64
C ASN A 307 13.14 -0.91 4.16
N ALA A 308 12.53 -1.79 4.94
CA ALA A 308 12.67 -1.80 6.40
C ALA A 308 14.13 -2.04 6.84
N ILE A 309 14.80 -3.02 6.23
CA ILE A 309 16.21 -3.31 6.47
C ILE A 309 17.11 -2.14 6.06
N SER A 310 16.82 -1.48 4.93
CA SER A 310 17.57 -0.31 4.47
C SER A 310 17.52 0.84 5.47
N SER A 311 16.31 1.14 5.96
CA SER A 311 16.08 2.20 6.95
C SER A 311 16.83 1.89 8.26
N LEU A 312 16.73 0.66 8.76
CA LEU A 312 17.46 0.23 9.95
C LEU A 312 18.98 0.25 9.73
N SER A 313 19.47 -0.19 8.57
CA SER A 313 20.89 -0.16 8.24
C SER A 313 21.47 1.24 8.31
N SER A 314 20.73 2.24 7.80
CA SER A 314 21.16 3.64 7.82
C SER A 314 21.20 4.21 9.25
N LEU A 315 20.25 3.82 10.09
CA LEU A 315 20.20 4.29 11.49
C LEU A 315 21.23 3.63 12.38
N LEU A 316 21.61 2.37 12.10
CA LEU A 316 22.49 1.56 12.95
C LEU A 316 23.95 1.53 12.47
N ALA A 317 24.27 2.16 11.35
CA ALA A 317 25.57 2.03 10.68
C ALA A 317 26.78 2.35 11.56
N ASP A 318 26.62 3.32 12.48
CA ASP A 318 27.68 3.80 13.38
C ASP A 318 27.60 3.22 14.80
N GLU A 319 26.69 2.24 15.02
CA GLU A 319 26.49 1.64 16.34
C GLU A 319 27.43 0.45 16.57
N ASP A 320 27.90 0.27 17.78
CA ASP A 320 28.85 -0.80 18.17
C ASP A 320 28.31 -2.22 17.89
N TYR A 321 26.99 -2.39 17.82
CA TYR A 321 26.32 -3.65 17.54
C TYR A 321 25.89 -3.81 16.05
N TYR A 322 26.41 -3.01 15.14
CA TYR A 322 26.07 -3.10 13.72
C TYR A 322 26.38 -4.47 13.11
N GLU A 323 27.46 -5.13 13.54
CA GLU A 323 27.80 -6.49 13.10
C GLU A 323 26.75 -7.52 13.54
N ASP A 324 26.15 -7.37 14.73
CA ASP A 324 25.04 -8.22 15.20
C ASP A 324 23.80 -8.02 14.33
N TYR A 325 23.54 -6.79 13.96
CA TYR A 325 22.46 -6.47 13.02
C TYR A 325 22.73 -7.09 11.63
N GLN A 326 23.94 -7.02 11.11
CA GLN A 326 24.29 -7.68 9.84
C GLN A 326 24.07 -9.21 9.92
N ARG A 327 24.45 -9.86 11.03
CA ARG A 327 24.17 -11.28 11.26
C ARG A 327 22.67 -11.60 11.29
N PHE A 328 21.87 -10.72 11.89
CA PHE A 328 20.42 -10.84 11.86
C PHE A 328 19.88 -10.79 10.42
N VAL A 329 20.33 -9.84 9.60
CA VAL A 329 19.90 -9.73 8.19
C VAL A 329 20.32 -10.96 7.39
N LEU A 330 21.57 -11.43 7.52
CA LEU A 330 22.02 -12.67 6.87
C LEU A 330 21.17 -13.87 7.25
N HIS A 331 20.78 -13.99 8.52
CA HIS A 331 19.90 -15.06 8.99
C HIS A 331 18.49 -14.94 8.37
N LEU A 332 17.92 -13.72 8.32
CA LEU A 332 16.61 -13.46 7.73
C LEU A 332 16.57 -13.84 6.25
N TYR A 333 17.61 -13.52 5.49
CA TYR A 333 17.70 -13.79 4.06
C TYR A 333 18.17 -15.23 3.74
N SER A 334 18.52 -16.06 4.72
CA SER A 334 19.13 -17.36 4.50
C SER A 334 18.25 -18.34 3.71
N SER A 335 16.93 -18.33 3.94
CA SER A 335 15.98 -19.20 3.24
C SER A 335 15.88 -18.83 1.76
N ILE A 336 15.66 -17.54 1.48
CA ILE A 336 15.51 -17.04 0.11
C ILE A 336 16.84 -17.10 -0.67
N LYS A 337 17.99 -16.87 -0.04
CA LYS A 337 19.32 -17.06 -0.66
C LYS A 337 19.47 -18.44 -1.27
N ASN A 338 18.98 -19.47 -0.60
CA ASN A 338 19.09 -20.85 -1.07
C ASN A 338 18.12 -21.20 -2.22
N LYS A 339 17.08 -20.40 -2.42
CA LYS A 339 16.07 -20.61 -3.48
C LYS A 339 16.41 -19.89 -4.76
N ILE A 340 17.00 -18.70 -4.68
CA ILE A 340 17.40 -17.92 -5.85
C ILE A 340 18.73 -18.41 -6.44
N CYS A 341 18.87 -18.23 -7.75
CA CYS A 341 20.11 -18.49 -8.48
C CYS A 341 20.62 -17.17 -9.06
N TRP A 342 21.89 -17.13 -9.47
CA TRP A 342 22.46 -15.99 -10.18
C TRP A 342 21.93 -15.83 -11.60
N ASP A 343 21.59 -16.95 -12.24
CA ASP A 343 21.13 -16.99 -13.61
C ASP A 343 19.64 -17.32 -13.64
N GLU A 344 18.95 -16.83 -14.66
CA GLU A 344 17.53 -17.10 -14.88
C GLU A 344 17.28 -18.60 -15.15
N LYS A 345 16.17 -19.10 -14.66
CA LYS A 345 15.69 -20.43 -14.92
C LYS A 345 14.55 -20.38 -15.95
N GLU A 346 14.43 -21.43 -16.74
CA GLU A 346 13.31 -21.58 -17.65
C GLU A 346 11.98 -21.56 -16.88
N GLY A 347 11.05 -20.71 -17.33
CA GLY A 347 9.73 -20.57 -16.70
C GLY A 347 9.65 -19.52 -15.57
N GLU A 348 10.74 -18.80 -15.26
CA GLU A 348 10.68 -17.69 -14.32
C GLU A 348 9.92 -16.49 -14.92
N GLY A 349 9.16 -15.82 -14.07
CA GLY A 349 8.44 -14.59 -14.42
C GLY A 349 9.25 -13.33 -14.14
N HIS A 350 8.72 -12.19 -14.58
CA HIS A 350 9.36 -10.88 -14.37
C HIS A 350 9.67 -10.58 -12.90
N LEU A 351 8.76 -10.91 -11.99
CA LEU A 351 8.94 -10.66 -10.56
C LEU A 351 10.06 -11.52 -9.93
N ASP A 352 10.35 -12.70 -10.50
CA ASP A 352 11.45 -13.56 -10.02
C ASP A 352 12.81 -12.93 -10.31
N THR A 353 12.94 -12.30 -11.47
CA THR A 353 14.15 -11.55 -11.84
C THR A 353 14.37 -10.34 -10.93
N MET A 354 13.31 -9.60 -10.62
CA MET A 354 13.36 -8.48 -9.68
C MET A 354 13.73 -8.95 -8.27
N LEU A 355 13.16 -10.07 -7.81
CA LEU A 355 13.49 -10.66 -6.51
C LEU A 355 14.97 -11.06 -6.42
N ARG A 356 15.50 -11.66 -7.47
CA ARG A 356 16.91 -12.06 -7.56
C ARG A 356 17.83 -10.85 -7.38
N SER A 357 17.60 -9.78 -8.12
CA SER A 357 18.39 -8.55 -8.06
C SER A 357 18.35 -7.94 -6.65
N LEU A 358 17.16 -7.82 -6.07
CA LEU A 358 16.95 -7.27 -4.73
C LEU A 358 17.70 -8.06 -3.66
N VAL A 359 17.54 -9.40 -3.63
CA VAL A 359 18.13 -10.26 -2.61
C VAL A 359 19.65 -10.31 -2.72
N LEU A 360 20.21 -10.48 -3.93
CA LEU A 360 21.65 -10.50 -4.12
C LEU A 360 22.29 -9.16 -3.75
N THR A 361 21.66 -8.05 -4.10
CA THR A 361 22.11 -6.71 -3.73
C THR A 361 22.16 -6.54 -2.20
N ARG A 362 21.12 -6.93 -1.49
CA ARG A 362 21.08 -6.85 -0.03
C ARG A 362 22.16 -7.71 0.62
N LEU A 363 22.25 -8.98 0.23
CA LEU A 363 23.27 -9.90 0.76
C LEU A 363 24.68 -9.37 0.54
N GLY A 364 24.98 -8.82 -0.64
CA GLY A 364 26.27 -8.20 -0.92
C GLY A 364 26.57 -7.00 -0.02
N LYS A 365 25.56 -6.13 0.23
CA LYS A 365 25.68 -4.96 1.12
C LYS A 365 25.96 -5.35 2.57
N VAL A 366 25.28 -6.37 3.10
CA VAL A 366 25.45 -6.79 4.50
C VAL A 366 26.61 -7.77 4.72
N GLY A 367 27.40 -8.06 3.68
CA GLY A 367 28.67 -8.76 3.85
C GLY A 367 28.64 -10.28 3.61
N ASP A 368 27.64 -10.80 2.89
CA ASP A 368 27.65 -12.22 2.48
C ASP A 368 28.86 -12.49 1.56
N GLN A 369 29.77 -13.33 2.00
CA GLN A 369 31.05 -13.58 1.31
C GLN A 369 30.83 -14.29 -0.02
N ASP A 370 29.98 -15.33 -0.07
CA ASP A 370 29.73 -16.09 -1.29
C ASP A 370 29.15 -15.19 -2.39
N VAL A 371 28.21 -14.32 -2.02
CA VAL A 371 27.59 -13.36 -2.94
C VAL A 371 28.62 -12.33 -3.44
N ARG A 372 29.47 -11.81 -2.54
CA ARG A 372 30.53 -10.85 -2.91
C ARG A 372 31.56 -11.46 -3.84
N GLU A 373 31.99 -12.68 -3.57
CA GLU A 373 32.98 -13.39 -4.41
C GLU A 373 32.43 -13.69 -5.79
N GLU A 374 31.20 -14.17 -5.90
CA GLU A 374 30.57 -14.47 -7.19
C GLU A 374 30.29 -13.18 -7.99
N ALA A 375 29.80 -12.11 -7.34
CA ALA A 375 29.64 -10.81 -7.99
C ALA A 375 30.96 -10.28 -8.56
N LYS A 376 32.03 -10.34 -7.77
CA LYS A 376 33.38 -9.93 -8.20
C LYS A 376 33.87 -10.77 -9.37
N ARG A 377 33.68 -12.09 -9.34
CA ARG A 377 34.07 -13.00 -10.42
C ARG A 377 33.35 -12.64 -11.72
N ARG A 378 32.01 -12.44 -11.68
CA ARG A 378 31.20 -12.07 -12.85
C ARG A 378 31.60 -10.71 -13.40
N PHE A 379 31.81 -9.73 -12.55
CA PHE A 379 32.28 -8.40 -12.95
C PHE A 379 33.64 -8.46 -13.63
N GLN A 380 34.61 -9.23 -13.10
CA GLN A 380 35.93 -9.40 -13.71
C GLN A 380 35.85 -10.08 -15.09
N GLN A 381 34.97 -11.05 -15.29
CA GLN A 381 34.73 -11.68 -16.58
C GLN A 381 34.17 -10.68 -17.58
N PHE A 382 33.15 -9.93 -17.17
CA PHE A 382 32.57 -8.86 -17.99
C PHE A 382 33.58 -7.80 -18.39
N ALA A 383 34.38 -7.30 -17.45
CA ALA A 383 35.39 -6.29 -17.70
C ALA A 383 36.51 -6.76 -18.69
N LYS A 384 36.74 -8.08 -18.78
CA LYS A 384 37.69 -8.70 -19.74
C LYS A 384 37.01 -9.05 -21.07
N GLY A 385 35.74 -8.74 -21.26
CA GLY A 385 34.99 -9.13 -22.47
C GLY A 385 34.70 -10.64 -22.58
N ALA A 386 34.90 -11.41 -21.51
CA ALA A 386 34.75 -12.88 -21.49
C ALA A 386 33.37 -13.36 -20.99
N GLY A 387 32.45 -12.46 -20.72
CA GLY A 387 31.10 -12.79 -20.25
C GLY A 387 30.14 -11.61 -20.36
N GLN A 388 28.84 -11.90 -20.20
CA GLN A 388 27.80 -10.89 -20.08
C GLN A 388 27.25 -10.89 -18.65
N ILE A 389 26.87 -9.73 -18.15
CA ILE A 389 26.08 -9.60 -16.92
C ILE A 389 24.64 -9.34 -17.35
N ASN A 390 23.70 -10.09 -16.79
CA ASN A 390 22.29 -9.83 -16.99
C ASN A 390 22.00 -8.35 -16.67
N PRO A 391 21.32 -7.59 -17.52
CA PRO A 391 21.00 -6.17 -17.29
C PRO A 391 20.39 -5.90 -15.91
N ASP A 392 19.56 -6.81 -15.40
CA ASP A 392 18.90 -6.68 -14.10
C ASP A 392 19.80 -6.93 -12.88
N LEU A 393 21.06 -7.39 -13.12
CA LEU A 393 22.09 -7.62 -12.10
C LEU A 393 23.28 -6.65 -12.22
N ARG A 394 23.18 -5.62 -13.06
CA ARG A 394 24.25 -4.62 -13.27
C ARG A 394 24.34 -3.57 -12.18
#